data_7aed52fa9096a126a43fa6fa3c7da4cb
#
_entry.id   7aed52fa9096a126a43fa6fa3c7da4cb
#
_cell.length_a   1.000
_cell.length_b   1.000
_cell.length_c   1.000
_cell.angle_alpha   90.00
_cell.angle_beta   90.00
_cell.angle_gamma   90.00
#
_symmetry.space_group_name_H-M   'P 1'
#
loop_
_entity.id
_entity.type
_entity.pdbx_description
1 polymer ?
#
loop_
_entity_poly.entity_id
_entity_poly.type
_entity_poly.pdbx_seq_one_letter_code
_entity_poly.pdbx_strand_id
1 'polypeptide(L)'
;MDSMRLPSTRTAWDRVRHGILTGQLAAGERLITQRLAEDLGLSRTPVKEALAILEREGLVTRAENWGYSVRLISVRDAQDVFEARLVVETANSFHAAQRATEPQLGAMIQRLQQAHGQLKRRRIMEFQRASRQVHEQIAEASGNGMLVQMFRQVNDLVMLVAITSLRALPDRATDILAENRSIVEAIEARNPDLAAERTKRHIEAGHEAFRKALAQGNLSASLA
;
A
#
# COMPACT_ATOMS: atom_id res chain seq x y z
N MET A 1 14.24 15.13 -12.98
CA MET A 1 13.51 15.71 -14.13
C MET A 1 12.15 15.02 -14.19
N ASP A 2 11.17 15.68 -13.63
CA ASP A 2 9.78 15.21 -13.62
C ASP A 2 9.24 15.49 -15.04
N SER A 3 9.29 14.46 -15.91
CA SER A 3 8.67 14.56 -17.22
C SER A 3 7.18 14.73 -16.96
N MET A 4 6.70 15.93 -17.15
CA MET A 4 5.29 16.34 -17.07
C MET A 4 4.48 15.32 -17.86
N ARG A 5 3.91 14.34 -17.15
CA ARG A 5 3.05 13.30 -17.74
C ARG A 5 1.90 14.02 -18.42
N LEU A 6 1.68 13.78 -19.69
CA LEU A 6 0.52 14.33 -20.39
C LEU A 6 -0.74 14.02 -19.57
N PRO A 7 -1.71 14.93 -19.47
CA PRO A 7 -2.92 14.73 -18.65
C PRO A 7 -3.60 13.38 -18.88
N SER A 8 -3.64 12.92 -20.14
CA SER A 8 -4.21 11.62 -20.52
C SER A 8 -3.41 10.42 -19.99
N THR A 9 -2.06 10.47 -19.99
CA THR A 9 -1.19 9.43 -19.44
C THR A 9 -1.37 9.35 -17.91
N ARG A 10 -1.46 10.49 -17.23
CA ARG A 10 -1.73 10.53 -15.80
C ARG A 10 -3.11 9.96 -15.47
N THR A 11 -4.13 10.32 -16.22
CA THR A 11 -5.49 9.77 -16.05
C THR A 11 -5.49 8.24 -16.22
N ALA A 12 -4.82 7.72 -17.23
CA ALA A 12 -4.70 6.29 -17.45
C ALA A 12 -3.96 5.61 -16.28
N TRP A 13 -2.84 6.19 -15.84
CA TRP A 13 -2.06 5.70 -14.71
C TRP A 13 -2.89 5.67 -13.42
N ASP A 14 -3.56 6.77 -13.06
CA ASP A 14 -4.41 6.87 -11.86
C ASP A 14 -5.52 5.82 -11.87
N ARG A 15 -6.20 5.63 -13.01
CA ARG A 15 -7.32 4.68 -13.12
C ARG A 15 -6.87 3.24 -13.06
N VAL A 16 -5.82 2.85 -13.78
CA VAL A 16 -5.31 1.48 -13.78
C VAL A 16 -4.72 1.16 -12.38
N ARG A 17 -3.90 2.05 -11.82
CA ARG A 17 -3.38 1.91 -10.46
C ARG A 17 -4.50 1.75 -9.43
N HIS A 18 -5.54 2.58 -9.52
CA HIS A 18 -6.70 2.45 -8.65
C HIS A 18 -7.38 1.08 -8.81
N GLY A 19 -7.61 0.62 -10.03
CA GLY A 19 -8.19 -0.69 -10.31
C GLY A 19 -7.38 -1.84 -9.69
N ILE A 20 -6.05 -1.78 -9.79
CA ILE A 20 -5.12 -2.77 -9.18
C ILE A 20 -5.23 -2.71 -7.64
N LEU A 21 -5.06 -1.54 -7.05
CA LEU A 21 -5.02 -1.36 -5.60
C LEU A 21 -6.39 -1.56 -4.91
N THR A 22 -7.49 -1.58 -5.66
CA THR A 22 -8.83 -1.93 -5.17
C THR A 22 -9.22 -3.37 -5.48
N GLY A 23 -8.39 -4.09 -6.25
CA GLY A 23 -8.67 -5.46 -6.67
C GLY A 23 -9.78 -5.57 -7.73
N GLN A 24 -10.16 -4.47 -8.37
CA GLN A 24 -11.02 -4.47 -9.57
C GLN A 24 -10.30 -5.12 -10.77
N LEU A 25 -8.98 -4.88 -10.86
CA LEU A 25 -8.06 -5.61 -11.73
C LEU A 25 -7.37 -6.66 -10.86
N ALA A 26 -7.64 -7.93 -11.12
CA ALA A 26 -7.16 -9.02 -10.28
C ALA A 26 -5.65 -9.28 -10.47
N ALA A 27 -4.98 -9.80 -9.45
CA ALA A 27 -3.59 -10.25 -9.57
C ALA A 27 -3.47 -11.31 -10.69
N GLY A 28 -2.49 -11.15 -11.58
CA GLY A 28 -2.30 -11.98 -12.77
C GLY A 28 -3.21 -11.63 -13.96
N GLU A 29 -4.18 -10.72 -13.79
CA GLU A 29 -5.09 -10.33 -14.86
C GLU A 29 -4.32 -9.67 -16.01
N ARG A 30 -4.64 -10.11 -17.24
CA ARG A 30 -4.05 -9.55 -18.46
C ARG A 30 -4.61 -8.16 -18.76
N LEU A 31 -3.75 -7.18 -18.89
CA LEU A 31 -4.08 -5.79 -19.18
C LEU A 31 -3.99 -5.53 -20.68
N ILE A 32 -5.13 -5.67 -21.38
CA ILE A 32 -5.18 -5.45 -22.83
C ILE A 32 -5.26 -3.95 -23.10
N THR A 33 -4.19 -3.36 -23.64
CA THR A 33 -4.08 -1.92 -23.91
C THR A 33 -5.24 -1.37 -24.73
N GLN A 34 -5.72 -2.13 -25.72
CA GLN A 34 -6.86 -1.74 -26.56
C GLN A 34 -8.11 -1.56 -25.71
N ARG A 35 -8.47 -2.60 -24.92
CA ARG A 35 -9.66 -2.60 -24.04
C ARG A 35 -9.58 -1.48 -22.99
N LEU A 36 -8.43 -1.33 -22.33
CA LEU A 36 -8.24 -0.24 -21.37
C LEU A 36 -8.39 1.14 -22.00
N ALA A 37 -7.94 1.33 -23.24
CA ALA A 37 -8.10 2.58 -23.96
C ALA A 37 -9.58 2.88 -24.25
N GLU A 38 -10.34 1.88 -24.67
CA GLU A 38 -11.80 1.97 -24.90
C GLU A 38 -12.53 2.29 -23.60
N ASP A 39 -12.27 1.54 -22.52
CA ASP A 39 -12.91 1.71 -21.20
C ASP A 39 -12.62 3.09 -20.57
N LEU A 40 -11.46 3.67 -20.87
CA LEU A 40 -11.03 4.97 -20.36
C LEU A 40 -11.39 6.16 -21.28
N GLY A 41 -11.87 5.89 -22.51
CA GLY A 41 -12.10 6.94 -23.51
C GLY A 41 -10.81 7.64 -23.97
N LEU A 42 -9.68 6.90 -24.00
CA LEU A 42 -8.36 7.41 -24.34
C LEU A 42 -7.80 6.71 -25.59
N SER A 43 -6.77 7.30 -26.21
CA SER A 43 -6.00 6.60 -27.23
C SER A 43 -5.07 5.56 -26.60
N ARG A 44 -4.55 4.63 -27.41
CA ARG A 44 -3.66 3.54 -26.95
C ARG A 44 -2.32 4.04 -26.42
N THR A 45 -1.80 5.14 -26.93
CA THR A 45 -0.46 5.67 -26.57
C THR A 45 -0.37 6.03 -25.08
N PRO A 46 -1.22 6.92 -24.51
CA PRO A 46 -1.15 7.26 -23.09
C PRO A 46 -1.39 6.06 -22.17
N VAL A 47 -2.22 5.09 -22.58
CA VAL A 47 -2.42 3.86 -21.81
C VAL A 47 -1.15 3.01 -21.79
N LYS A 48 -0.47 2.88 -22.92
CA LYS A 48 0.79 2.13 -23.01
C LYS A 48 1.91 2.79 -22.19
N GLU A 49 1.99 4.12 -22.20
CA GLU A 49 2.91 4.88 -21.35
C GLU A 49 2.59 4.69 -19.86
N ALA A 50 1.32 4.75 -19.48
CA ALA A 50 0.87 4.50 -18.11
C ALA A 50 1.24 3.10 -17.63
N LEU A 51 1.03 2.07 -18.46
CA LEU A 51 1.41 0.69 -18.15
C LEU A 51 2.92 0.53 -17.99
N ALA A 52 3.73 1.20 -18.82
CA ALA A 52 5.19 1.20 -18.67
C ALA A 52 5.67 1.91 -17.38
N ILE A 53 4.92 2.89 -16.90
CA ILE A 53 5.19 3.51 -15.60
C ILE A 53 4.83 2.55 -14.47
N LEU A 54 3.67 1.92 -14.51
CA LEU A 54 3.21 0.94 -13.51
C LEU A 54 4.13 -0.30 -13.46
N GLU A 55 4.73 -0.68 -14.59
CA GLU A 55 5.76 -1.73 -14.66
C GLU A 55 7.02 -1.33 -13.87
N ARG A 56 7.49 -0.10 -14.03
CA ARG A 56 8.63 0.43 -13.25
C ARG A 56 8.31 0.58 -11.76
N GLU A 57 7.05 0.86 -11.43
CA GLU A 57 6.55 0.91 -10.06
C GLU A 57 6.31 -0.49 -9.46
N GLY A 58 6.45 -1.55 -10.27
CA GLY A 58 6.33 -2.93 -9.83
C GLY A 58 4.89 -3.42 -9.62
N LEU A 59 3.88 -2.66 -10.06
CA LEU A 59 2.46 -3.05 -9.99
C LEU A 59 2.02 -3.92 -11.16
N VAL A 60 2.72 -3.84 -12.25
CA VAL A 60 2.45 -4.53 -13.51
C VAL A 60 3.71 -5.26 -13.96
N THR A 61 3.56 -6.41 -14.57
CA THR A 61 4.65 -7.15 -15.22
C THR A 61 4.40 -7.20 -16.72
N ARG A 62 5.49 -7.19 -17.48
CA ARG A 62 5.47 -7.37 -18.93
C ARG A 62 6.11 -8.70 -19.29
N ALA A 63 5.38 -9.53 -20.01
CA ALA A 63 5.92 -10.75 -20.59
C ALA A 63 6.09 -10.58 -22.10
N GLU A 64 7.19 -11.11 -22.66
CA GLU A 64 7.38 -11.18 -24.11
C GLU A 64 6.21 -11.90 -24.75
N ASN A 65 5.64 -11.32 -25.82
CA ASN A 65 4.48 -11.82 -26.56
C ASN A 65 3.11 -11.84 -25.81
N TRP A 66 3.06 -11.52 -24.51
CA TRP A 66 1.82 -11.54 -23.71
C TRP A 66 1.32 -10.14 -23.31
N GLY A 67 2.14 -9.09 -23.51
CA GLY A 67 1.79 -7.73 -23.11
C GLY A 67 1.94 -7.51 -21.59
N TYR A 68 1.01 -6.77 -21.00
CA TYR A 68 1.03 -6.42 -19.58
C TYR A 68 0.04 -7.27 -18.78
N SER A 69 0.39 -7.56 -17.52
CA SER A 69 -0.50 -8.18 -16.54
C SER A 69 -0.30 -7.54 -15.16
N VAL A 70 -1.32 -7.59 -14.33
CA VAL A 70 -1.19 -7.21 -12.91
C VAL A 70 -0.18 -8.15 -12.25
N ARG A 71 0.76 -7.59 -11.49
CA ARG A 71 1.81 -8.39 -10.83
C ARG A 71 1.20 -9.40 -9.86
N LEU A 72 1.65 -10.63 -9.96
CA LEU A 72 1.50 -11.64 -8.91
C LEU A 72 2.61 -11.42 -7.88
N ILE A 73 2.25 -11.31 -6.62
CA ILE A 73 3.22 -11.19 -5.53
C ILE A 73 3.64 -12.59 -5.10
N SER A 74 4.92 -12.91 -5.27
CA SER A 74 5.50 -14.15 -4.75
C SER A 74 5.71 -14.08 -3.23
N VAL A 75 5.95 -15.24 -2.61
CA VAL A 75 6.32 -15.30 -1.18
C VAL A 75 7.58 -14.49 -0.90
N ARG A 76 8.55 -14.57 -1.81
CA ARG A 76 9.80 -13.81 -1.71
C ARG A 76 9.58 -12.31 -1.84
N ASP A 77 8.78 -11.88 -2.82
CA ASP A 77 8.42 -10.44 -2.95
C ASP A 77 7.78 -9.90 -1.67
N ALA A 78 6.87 -10.68 -1.07
CA ALA A 78 6.23 -10.27 0.17
C ALA A 78 7.23 -10.16 1.32
N GLN A 79 8.17 -11.11 1.43
CA GLN A 79 9.24 -11.04 2.42
C GLN A 79 10.09 -9.78 2.23
N ASP A 80 10.57 -9.52 1.01
CA ASP A 80 11.36 -8.34 0.69
C ASP A 80 10.60 -7.04 1.03
N VAL A 81 9.28 -7.00 0.75
CA VAL A 81 8.41 -5.87 1.11
C VAL A 81 8.32 -5.70 2.62
N PHE A 82 8.15 -6.77 3.41
CA PHE A 82 8.08 -6.68 4.86
C PHE A 82 9.40 -6.24 5.49
N GLU A 83 10.54 -6.71 4.97
CA GLU A 83 11.87 -6.28 5.41
C GLU A 83 12.10 -4.78 5.13
N ALA A 84 11.76 -4.31 3.93
CA ALA A 84 11.86 -2.89 3.58
C ALA A 84 10.95 -2.01 4.47
N ARG A 85 9.71 -2.46 4.71
CA ARG A 85 8.77 -1.78 5.62
C ARG A 85 9.35 -1.63 7.02
N LEU A 86 9.94 -2.70 7.53
CA LEU A 86 10.49 -2.73 8.88
C LEU A 86 11.52 -1.61 9.07
N VAL A 87 12.43 -1.44 8.12
CA VAL A 87 13.45 -0.39 8.17
C VAL A 87 12.83 1.00 8.02
N VAL A 88 12.01 1.20 6.98
CA VAL A 88 11.51 2.54 6.62
C VAL A 88 10.43 3.03 7.57
N GLU A 89 9.46 2.17 7.92
CA GLU A 89 8.31 2.61 8.71
C GLU A 89 8.65 2.76 10.21
N THR A 90 9.58 1.95 10.75
CA THR A 90 10.06 2.16 12.13
C THR A 90 10.85 3.47 12.26
N ALA A 91 11.70 3.78 11.28
CA ALA A 91 12.41 5.06 11.25
C ALA A 91 11.44 6.24 11.12
N ASN A 92 10.41 6.12 10.26
CA ASN A 92 9.38 7.15 10.14
C ASN A 92 8.66 7.40 11.46
N SER A 93 8.23 6.35 12.16
CA SER A 93 7.51 6.47 13.43
C SER A 93 8.39 7.06 14.54
N PHE A 94 9.66 6.64 14.60
CA PHE A 94 10.64 7.21 15.54
C PHE A 94 10.76 8.72 15.34
N HIS A 95 11.02 9.18 14.12
CA HIS A 95 11.16 10.60 13.83
C HIS A 95 9.85 11.37 13.93
N ALA A 96 8.71 10.76 13.60
CA ALA A 96 7.41 11.39 13.77
C ALA A 96 7.12 11.69 15.23
N ALA A 97 7.47 10.80 16.17
CA ALA A 97 7.31 11.04 17.59
C ALA A 97 8.14 12.25 18.09
N GLN A 98 9.29 12.51 17.47
CA GLN A 98 10.14 13.66 17.80
C GLN A 98 9.65 14.98 17.17
N ARG A 99 9.02 14.93 15.98
CA ARG A 99 8.87 16.10 15.11
C ARG A 99 7.43 16.44 14.73
N ALA A 100 6.48 15.53 14.93
CA ALA A 100 5.09 15.76 14.52
C ALA A 100 4.53 17.04 15.15
N THR A 101 3.92 17.87 14.35
CA THR A 101 3.18 19.06 14.80
C THR A 101 1.77 18.67 15.28
N GLU A 102 1.12 19.50 16.08
CA GLU A 102 -0.25 19.27 16.53
C GLU A 102 -1.25 19.07 15.35
N PRO A 103 -1.19 19.86 14.26
CA PRO A 103 -2.03 19.58 13.08
C PRO A 103 -1.77 18.22 12.45
N GLN A 104 -0.52 17.73 12.41
CA GLN A 104 -0.19 16.41 11.89
C GLN A 104 -0.71 15.28 12.79
N LEU A 105 -0.63 15.43 14.10
CA LEU A 105 -1.25 14.51 15.07
C LEU A 105 -2.78 14.46 14.85
N GLY A 106 -3.42 15.62 14.73
CA GLY A 106 -4.86 15.70 14.41
C GLY A 106 -5.23 14.98 13.12
N ALA A 107 -4.39 15.09 12.07
CA ALA A 107 -4.59 14.40 10.80
C ALA A 107 -4.48 12.86 10.95
N MET A 108 -3.52 12.35 11.72
CA MET A 108 -3.39 10.90 12.01
C MET A 108 -4.63 10.37 12.75
N ILE A 109 -5.10 11.09 13.78
CA ILE A 109 -6.29 10.73 14.55
C ILE A 109 -7.52 10.71 13.65
N GLN A 110 -7.68 11.70 12.78
CA GLN A 110 -8.78 11.75 11.81
C GLN A 110 -8.77 10.54 10.86
N ARG A 111 -7.59 10.13 10.38
CA ARG A 111 -7.46 8.92 9.53
C ARG A 111 -7.81 7.64 10.28
N LEU A 112 -7.42 7.51 11.56
CA LEU A 112 -7.84 6.39 12.41
C LEU A 112 -9.37 6.34 12.58
N GLN A 113 -10.02 7.48 12.78
CA GLN A 113 -11.49 7.57 12.87
C GLN A 113 -12.16 7.16 11.56
N GLN A 114 -11.61 7.59 10.41
CA GLN A 114 -12.09 7.18 9.09
C GLN A 114 -11.94 5.66 8.89
N ALA A 115 -10.78 5.10 9.21
CA ALA A 115 -10.54 3.65 9.14
C ALA A 115 -11.54 2.89 10.00
N HIS A 116 -11.75 3.31 11.25
CA HIS A 116 -12.75 2.72 12.15
C HIS A 116 -14.17 2.79 11.56
N GLY A 117 -14.56 3.94 10.98
CA GLY A 117 -15.86 4.10 10.33
C GLY A 117 -16.06 3.14 9.14
N GLN A 118 -15.02 2.89 8.35
CA GLN A 118 -15.08 1.95 7.23
C GLN A 118 -15.18 0.50 7.72
N LEU A 119 -14.42 0.15 8.77
CA LEU A 119 -14.47 -1.18 9.37
C LEU A 119 -15.86 -1.49 9.94
N LYS A 120 -16.48 -0.56 10.66
CA LYS A 120 -17.86 -0.70 11.15
C LYS A 120 -18.89 -0.95 10.02
N ARG A 121 -18.65 -0.37 8.84
CA ARG A 121 -19.48 -0.57 7.64
C ARG A 121 -19.10 -1.82 6.85
N ARG A 122 -18.17 -2.63 7.32
CA ARG A 122 -17.61 -3.81 6.65
C ARG A 122 -17.02 -3.51 5.26
N ARG A 123 -16.54 -2.29 5.04
CA ARG A 123 -15.91 -1.84 3.80
C ARG A 123 -14.40 -2.08 3.89
N ILE A 124 -13.97 -3.32 3.70
CA ILE A 124 -12.60 -3.76 3.97
C ILE A 124 -11.57 -3.03 3.10
N MET A 125 -11.89 -2.77 1.83
CA MET A 125 -10.97 -2.09 0.91
C MET A 125 -10.77 -0.62 1.29
N GLU A 126 -11.86 0.06 1.65
CA GLU A 126 -11.82 1.45 2.12
C GLU A 126 -11.15 1.54 3.49
N PHE A 127 -11.38 0.55 4.37
CA PHE A 127 -10.65 0.41 5.63
C PHE A 127 -9.15 0.33 5.38
N GLN A 128 -8.70 -0.58 4.50
CA GLN A 128 -7.29 -0.77 4.19
C GLN A 128 -6.65 0.51 3.63
N ARG A 129 -7.35 1.22 2.76
CA ARG A 129 -6.89 2.51 2.23
C ARG A 129 -6.73 3.54 3.34
N ALA A 130 -7.74 3.71 4.20
CA ALA A 130 -7.69 4.66 5.31
C ALA A 130 -6.59 4.29 6.32
N SER A 131 -6.41 2.99 6.60
CA SER A 131 -5.34 2.45 7.43
C SER A 131 -3.96 2.81 6.86
N ARG A 132 -3.73 2.61 5.55
CA ARG A 132 -2.46 2.99 4.90
C ARG A 132 -2.20 4.50 4.92
N GLN A 133 -3.23 5.32 4.86
CA GLN A 133 -3.09 6.78 4.99
C GLN A 133 -2.60 7.21 6.38
N VAL A 134 -2.84 6.43 7.44
CA VAL A 134 -2.24 6.68 8.76
C VAL A 134 -0.72 6.60 8.66
N HIS A 135 -0.19 5.53 8.03
CA HIS A 135 1.26 5.38 7.84
C HIS A 135 1.86 6.46 6.93
N GLU A 136 1.11 6.94 5.92
CA GLU A 136 1.55 8.05 5.08
C GLU A 136 1.67 9.34 5.90
N GLN A 137 0.69 9.64 6.77
CA GLN A 137 0.76 10.79 7.68
C GLN A 137 1.92 10.68 8.67
N ILE A 138 2.22 9.47 9.16
CA ILE A 138 3.38 9.20 10.02
C ILE A 138 4.68 9.47 9.24
N ALA A 139 4.78 8.98 8.00
CA ALA A 139 5.94 9.22 7.16
C ALA A 139 6.17 10.72 6.89
N GLU A 140 5.12 11.46 6.55
CA GLU A 140 5.19 12.91 6.36
C GLU A 140 5.62 13.65 7.64
N ALA A 141 5.09 13.23 8.81
CA ALA A 141 5.43 13.80 10.10
C ALA A 141 6.87 13.48 10.56
N SER A 142 7.53 12.49 9.97
CA SER A 142 8.95 12.21 10.20
C SER A 142 9.85 13.41 9.84
N GLY A 143 9.38 14.30 8.96
CA GLY A 143 10.13 15.46 8.46
C GLY A 143 11.36 15.08 7.62
N ASN A 144 11.50 13.82 7.21
CA ASN A 144 12.60 13.34 6.39
C ASN A 144 12.11 12.98 4.98
N GLY A 145 12.36 13.86 4.02
CA GLY A 145 11.91 13.70 2.63
C GLY A 145 12.41 12.42 1.95
N MET A 146 13.58 11.90 2.33
CA MET A 146 14.10 10.64 1.79
C MET A 146 13.31 9.44 2.33
N LEU A 147 13.00 9.42 3.62
CA LEU A 147 12.17 8.36 4.22
C LEU A 147 10.74 8.38 3.66
N VAL A 148 10.16 9.57 3.43
CA VAL A 148 8.85 9.71 2.74
C VAL A 148 8.90 9.12 1.34
N GLN A 149 9.97 9.37 0.60
CA GLN A 149 10.15 8.85 -0.76
C GLN A 149 10.28 7.33 -0.78
N MET A 150 11.10 6.76 0.12
CA MET A 150 11.24 5.31 0.29
C MET A 150 9.91 4.66 0.70
N PHE A 151 9.18 5.28 1.64
CA PHE A 151 7.86 4.81 2.03
C PHE A 151 6.91 4.73 0.82
N ARG A 152 6.86 5.77 -0.02
CA ARG A 152 5.99 5.80 -1.21
C ARG A 152 6.34 4.71 -2.22
N GLN A 153 7.63 4.41 -2.42
CA GLN A 153 8.08 3.33 -3.31
C GLN A 153 7.61 1.94 -2.84
N VAL A 154 7.63 1.69 -1.53
CA VAL A 154 7.21 0.41 -0.96
C VAL A 154 5.69 0.32 -0.81
N ASN A 155 5.02 1.45 -0.60
CA ASN A 155 3.61 1.52 -0.21
C ASN A 155 2.64 0.78 -1.17
N ASP A 156 2.84 0.87 -2.46
CA ASP A 156 1.95 0.24 -3.44
C ASP A 156 2.08 -1.29 -3.42
N LEU A 157 3.29 -1.81 -3.26
CA LEU A 157 3.53 -3.24 -3.08
C LEU A 157 2.95 -3.75 -1.77
N VAL A 158 3.04 -2.94 -0.70
CA VAL A 158 2.38 -3.23 0.58
C VAL A 158 0.87 -3.38 0.40
N MET A 159 0.25 -2.52 -0.40
CA MET A 159 -1.20 -2.61 -0.67
C MET A 159 -1.57 -3.93 -1.34
N LEU A 160 -0.79 -4.41 -2.32
CA LEU A 160 -1.03 -5.70 -2.95
C LEU A 160 -0.95 -6.86 -1.95
N VAL A 161 0.08 -6.88 -1.10
CA VAL A 161 0.26 -7.90 -0.06
C VAL A 161 -0.88 -7.85 0.97
N ALA A 162 -1.23 -6.65 1.44
CA ALA A 162 -2.23 -6.46 2.49
C ALA A 162 -3.65 -6.84 2.05
N ILE A 163 -4.04 -6.49 0.82
CA ILE A 163 -5.34 -6.88 0.24
C ILE A 163 -5.48 -8.40 0.23
N THR A 164 -4.42 -9.08 -0.17
CA THR A 164 -4.37 -10.53 -0.25
C THR A 164 -4.61 -11.15 1.15
N SER A 165 -3.88 -10.67 2.16
CA SER A 165 -4.02 -11.14 3.55
C SER A 165 -5.39 -10.88 4.15
N LEU A 166 -5.97 -9.69 3.94
CA LEU A 166 -7.27 -9.31 4.49
C LEU A 166 -8.45 -10.04 3.86
N ARG A 167 -8.34 -10.45 2.60
CA ARG A 167 -9.35 -11.31 1.96
C ARG A 167 -9.38 -12.70 2.60
N ALA A 168 -8.22 -13.24 2.97
CA ALA A 168 -8.09 -14.54 3.61
C ALA A 168 -8.43 -14.51 5.10
N LEU A 169 -8.10 -13.41 5.79
CA LEU A 169 -8.23 -13.24 7.24
C LEU A 169 -8.95 -11.91 7.58
N PRO A 170 -10.27 -11.81 7.38
CA PRO A 170 -11.01 -10.55 7.57
C PRO A 170 -10.94 -9.98 8.99
N ASP A 171 -10.87 -10.85 10.01
CA ASP A 171 -10.79 -10.45 11.42
C ASP A 171 -9.51 -9.68 11.75
N ARG A 172 -8.46 -9.87 10.95
CA ARG A 172 -7.19 -9.13 11.06
C ARG A 172 -7.37 -7.60 10.95
N ALA A 173 -8.44 -7.13 10.30
CA ALA A 173 -8.73 -5.71 10.18
C ALA A 173 -8.94 -5.02 11.54
N THR A 174 -9.51 -5.72 12.52
CA THR A 174 -9.71 -5.22 13.88
C THR A 174 -8.38 -5.03 14.60
N ASP A 175 -7.47 -6.01 14.48
CA ASP A 175 -6.14 -5.94 15.08
C ASP A 175 -5.31 -4.82 14.45
N ILE A 176 -5.33 -4.68 13.12
CA ILE A 176 -4.65 -3.60 12.38
C ILE A 176 -5.11 -2.23 12.90
N LEU A 177 -6.40 -2.03 13.14
CA LEU A 177 -6.91 -0.76 13.66
C LEU A 177 -6.37 -0.48 15.07
N ALA A 178 -6.35 -1.49 15.95
CA ALA A 178 -5.83 -1.37 17.31
C ALA A 178 -4.32 -1.09 17.31
N GLU A 179 -3.57 -1.78 16.47
CA GLU A 179 -2.13 -1.59 16.30
C GLU A 179 -1.78 -0.19 15.80
N ASN A 180 -2.47 0.28 14.74
CA ASN A 180 -2.27 1.63 14.23
C ASN A 180 -2.60 2.70 15.27
N ARG A 181 -3.66 2.51 16.05
CA ARG A 181 -3.99 3.41 17.16
C ARG A 181 -2.86 3.46 18.16
N SER A 182 -2.33 2.31 18.54
CA SER A 182 -1.24 2.24 19.53
C SER A 182 0.03 2.97 19.03
N ILE A 183 0.33 2.91 17.73
CA ILE A 183 1.45 3.64 17.12
C ILE A 183 1.22 5.16 17.26
N VAL A 184 0.03 5.64 16.87
CA VAL A 184 -0.29 7.08 16.95
C VAL A 184 -0.26 7.58 18.39
N GLU A 185 -0.77 6.81 19.37
CA GLU A 185 -0.69 7.13 20.79
C GLU A 185 0.77 7.28 21.29
N ALA A 186 1.69 6.43 20.80
CA ALA A 186 3.11 6.56 21.13
C ALA A 186 3.74 7.82 20.52
N ILE A 187 3.32 8.19 19.30
CA ILE A 187 3.75 9.43 18.64
C ILE A 187 3.21 10.66 19.39
N GLU A 188 1.94 10.64 19.78
CA GLU A 188 1.29 11.70 20.57
C GLU A 188 1.99 11.86 21.95
N ALA A 189 2.34 10.74 22.58
CA ALA A 189 3.10 10.73 23.84
C ALA A 189 4.58 11.16 23.68
N ARG A 190 5.01 11.51 22.47
CA ARG A 190 6.41 11.93 22.18
C ARG A 190 7.43 10.87 22.62
N ASN A 191 7.11 9.60 22.46
CA ASN A 191 7.99 8.48 22.79
C ASN A 191 8.51 7.78 21.53
N PRO A 192 9.70 8.15 21.00
CA PRO A 192 10.23 7.62 19.74
C PRO A 192 10.47 6.12 19.76
N ASP A 193 11.06 5.61 20.85
CA ASP A 193 11.39 4.19 20.95
C ASP A 193 10.13 3.33 20.99
N LEU A 194 9.12 3.75 21.74
CA LEU A 194 7.84 3.06 21.81
C LEU A 194 7.09 3.12 20.46
N ALA A 195 7.14 4.24 19.75
CA ALA A 195 6.54 4.37 18.41
C ALA A 195 7.20 3.41 17.41
N ALA A 196 8.53 3.34 17.40
CA ALA A 196 9.28 2.40 16.56
C ALA A 196 8.97 0.94 16.93
N GLU A 197 8.93 0.58 18.22
CA GLU A 197 8.62 -0.76 18.69
C GLU A 197 7.21 -1.19 18.29
N ARG A 198 6.21 -0.34 18.49
CA ARG A 198 4.82 -0.65 18.10
C ARG A 198 4.68 -0.79 16.59
N THR A 199 5.38 0.02 15.80
CA THR A 199 5.41 -0.10 14.34
C THR A 199 6.06 -1.41 13.92
N LYS A 200 7.17 -1.80 14.53
CA LYS A 200 7.82 -3.10 14.29
C LYS A 200 6.84 -4.26 14.52
N ARG A 201 6.18 -4.28 15.69
CA ARG A 201 5.20 -5.33 16.03
C ARG A 201 4.04 -5.41 15.03
N HIS A 202 3.52 -4.25 14.61
CA HIS A 202 2.48 -4.16 13.58
C HIS A 202 2.92 -4.81 12.26
N ILE A 203 4.14 -4.53 11.81
CA ILE A 203 4.68 -5.06 10.56
C ILE A 203 4.92 -6.56 10.67
N GLU A 204 5.50 -7.04 11.76
CA GLU A 204 5.73 -8.47 12.04
C GLU A 204 4.41 -9.26 12.10
N ALA A 205 3.39 -8.71 12.76
CA ALA A 205 2.05 -9.31 12.78
C ALA A 205 1.39 -9.35 11.39
N GLY A 206 1.62 -8.33 10.56
CA GLY A 206 1.20 -8.31 9.16
C GLY A 206 1.88 -9.40 8.32
N HIS A 207 3.19 -9.60 8.51
CA HIS A 207 3.96 -10.65 7.84
C HIS A 207 3.45 -12.06 8.24
N GLU A 208 3.23 -12.28 9.53
CA GLU A 208 2.69 -13.57 10.00
C GLU A 208 1.27 -13.83 9.48
N ALA A 209 0.41 -12.81 9.41
CA ALA A 209 -0.91 -12.93 8.81
C ALA A 209 -0.83 -13.31 7.32
N PHE A 210 0.11 -12.73 6.57
CA PHE A 210 0.34 -13.10 5.18
C PHE A 210 0.78 -14.57 5.05
N ARG A 211 1.72 -15.03 5.88
CA ARG A 211 2.18 -16.42 5.90
C ARG A 211 1.04 -17.41 6.21
N LYS A 212 0.17 -17.06 7.17
CA LYS A 212 -1.03 -17.86 7.50
C LYS A 212 -2.01 -17.92 6.32
N ALA A 213 -2.25 -16.81 5.65
CA ALA A 213 -3.11 -16.76 4.48
C ALA A 213 -2.59 -17.64 3.33
N LEU A 214 -1.26 -17.68 3.13
CA LEU A 214 -0.62 -18.59 2.18
C LEU A 214 -0.82 -20.07 2.55
N ALA A 215 -0.58 -20.42 3.82
CA ALA A 215 -0.69 -21.81 4.29
C ALA A 215 -2.12 -22.36 4.18
N GLN A 216 -3.15 -21.51 4.21
CA GLN A 216 -4.55 -21.90 4.04
C GLN A 216 -4.97 -22.12 2.58
N GLY A 217 -4.06 -22.00 1.61
CA GLY A 217 -4.36 -22.15 0.17
C GLY A 217 -5.23 -21.05 -0.40
N ASN A 218 -5.50 -19.98 0.37
CA ASN A 218 -6.37 -18.85 -0.02
C ASN A 218 -5.68 -17.87 -0.98
N LEU A 219 -4.46 -18.19 -1.43
CA LEU A 219 -3.65 -17.35 -2.30
C LEU A 219 -3.14 -18.18 -3.48
N SER A 220 -3.50 -17.78 -4.68
CA SER A 220 -2.75 -18.15 -5.90
C SER A 220 -1.42 -17.37 -5.91
N ALA A 221 -0.54 -17.67 -4.94
CA ALA A 221 0.83 -17.20 -5.00
C ALA A 221 1.55 -18.06 -6.04
N SER A 222 2.16 -17.42 -7.04
CA SER A 222 3.10 -18.11 -7.92
C SER A 222 4.26 -18.61 -7.06
N LEU A 223 4.38 -19.93 -6.92
CA LEU A 223 5.52 -20.61 -6.29
C LEU A 223 6.70 -20.61 -7.28
N ALA A 224 7.11 -19.48 -7.79
CA ALA A 224 8.28 -19.35 -8.66
C ALA A 224 9.36 -18.50 -7.97
#